data_2aceba53d673633fb52859330f4dd3d4
#
_entry.id   2aceba53d673633fb52859330f4dd3d4
#
_cell.length_a   1.000
_cell.length_b   1.000
_cell.length_c   1.000
_cell.angle_alpha   90.00
_cell.angle_beta   90.00
_cell.angle_gamma   90.00
#
_symmetry.space_group_name_H-M   'P 1'
#
loop_
_entity.id
_entity.type
_entity.pdbx_description
1 polymer ?
#
loop_
_entity_poly.entity_id
_entity_poly.type
_entity_poly.pdbx_seq_one_letter_code
_entity_poly.pdbx_strand_id
1 'polypeptide(L)'
;MGKRIIPRRRGRGHRWKAPDNRFKGDARHPRSKSSNGKVIELMHDPGRTAPIAKISDQDGIYTMIAHDGMHVGQDVATGHGAQIDVGNTSYIGSIPEGTKIYNIEMQPGDGGKIARAAGEAATIISHGNRTTVRLPSKAQKKLDNMCRATVGSVAGSGRGEKPIAKAGKNFYRTRSRPKVWPKVR
;
A
#
# COMPACT_ATOMS: atom_id res chain seq x y z
N MET A 1 -21.74 11.61 34.66
CA MET A 1 -20.97 12.55 33.81
C MET A 1 -21.10 12.14 32.35
N GLY A 2 -21.54 13.03 31.47
CA GLY A 2 -21.73 12.77 30.05
C GLY A 2 -20.42 12.56 29.30
N LYS A 3 -20.44 11.75 28.23
CA LYS A 3 -19.29 11.58 27.36
C LYS A 3 -19.05 12.86 26.53
N ARG A 4 -17.79 13.22 26.32
CA ARG A 4 -17.46 14.36 25.45
C ARG A 4 -18.03 14.14 24.05
N ILE A 5 -18.63 15.15 23.46
CA ILE A 5 -19.16 15.12 22.10
C ILE A 5 -18.06 14.84 21.06
N ILE A 6 -18.42 14.21 19.95
CA ILE A 6 -17.47 13.79 18.90
C ILE A 6 -16.60 14.96 18.40
N PRO A 7 -17.11 16.16 18.10
CA PRO A 7 -16.27 17.29 17.66
C PRO A 7 -15.17 17.67 18.63
N ARG A 8 -15.42 17.60 19.93
CA ARG A 8 -14.40 17.88 20.98
C ARG A 8 -13.36 16.76 21.12
N ARG A 9 -13.59 15.59 20.56
CA ARG A 9 -12.69 14.44 20.63
C ARG A 9 -11.77 14.33 19.43
N ARG A 10 -12.12 14.96 18.30
CA ARG A 10 -11.32 14.95 17.09
C ARG A 10 -10.07 15.82 17.26
N GLY A 11 -8.93 15.33 16.76
CA GLY A 11 -7.67 16.07 16.69
C GLY A 11 -6.71 15.73 17.83
N ARG A 12 -6.83 16.32 18.98
CA ARG A 12 -5.82 16.23 20.06
C ARG A 12 -6.00 15.06 21.03
N GLY A 13 -7.13 14.36 20.98
CA GLY A 13 -7.42 13.28 21.94
C GLY A 13 -6.61 12.02 21.67
N HIS A 14 -5.96 11.47 22.69
CA HIS A 14 -5.21 10.21 22.66
C HIS A 14 -6.00 9.03 21.99
N ARG A 15 -7.33 9.00 22.16
CA ARG A 15 -8.18 7.96 21.53
C ARG A 15 -8.30 8.06 20.02
N TRP A 16 -7.94 9.21 19.43
CA TRP A 16 -8.09 9.50 18.00
C TRP A 16 -6.77 9.41 17.23
N LYS A 17 -5.67 9.27 17.96
CA LYS A 17 -4.37 9.01 17.35
C LYS A 17 -4.19 7.51 17.15
N ALA A 18 -3.71 7.12 15.98
CA ALA A 18 -3.20 5.78 15.78
C ALA A 18 -1.97 5.57 16.68
N PRO A 19 -1.76 4.37 17.24
CA PRO A 19 -0.57 4.09 18.05
C PRO A 19 0.66 3.94 17.16
N ASP A 20 1.27 5.06 16.76
CA ASP A 20 2.37 5.13 15.80
C ASP A 20 3.61 4.34 16.24
N ASN A 21 3.81 4.19 17.55
CA ASN A 21 4.91 3.43 18.15
C ASN A 21 4.89 1.91 17.79
N ARG A 22 3.78 1.41 17.26
CA ARG A 22 3.64 0.01 16.82
C ARG A 22 3.84 -0.18 15.33
N PHE A 23 3.90 0.90 14.56
CA PHE A 23 4.10 0.83 13.12
C PHE A 23 5.55 0.48 12.80
N LYS A 24 5.74 -0.40 11.82
CA LYS A 24 7.07 -0.89 11.44
C LYS A 24 7.81 0.03 10.47
N GLY A 25 7.11 0.95 9.85
CA GLY A 25 7.70 1.94 8.96
C GLY A 25 6.79 2.42 7.83
N ASP A 26 7.31 3.37 7.08
CA ASP A 26 6.66 3.91 5.89
C ASP A 26 6.97 3.02 4.68
N ALA A 27 5.96 2.37 4.13
CA ALA A 27 6.12 1.62 2.89
C ALA A 27 6.08 2.59 1.71
N ARG A 28 7.20 2.76 1.02
CA ARG A 28 7.34 3.64 -0.15
C ARG A 28 8.21 2.99 -1.21
N HIS A 29 8.10 3.44 -2.45
CA HIS A 29 9.11 3.14 -3.46
C HIS A 29 10.47 3.73 -3.06
N PRO A 30 11.60 3.10 -3.45
CA PRO A 30 12.92 3.65 -3.18
C PRO A 30 13.05 5.05 -3.78
N ARG A 31 13.93 5.86 -3.19
CA ARG A 31 14.18 7.23 -3.68
C ARG A 31 14.96 7.23 -4.99
N SER A 32 15.83 6.25 -5.16
CA SER A 32 16.58 6.05 -6.40
C SER A 32 15.65 5.80 -7.59
N LYS A 33 16.05 6.30 -8.75
CA LYS A 33 15.30 6.12 -10.00
C LYS A 33 15.41 4.69 -10.54
N SER A 34 16.47 3.99 -10.19
CA SER A 34 16.73 2.60 -10.54
C SER A 34 17.46 1.93 -9.39
N SER A 35 16.97 0.80 -8.92
CA SER A 35 17.61 -0.01 -7.89
C SER A 35 17.26 -1.48 -8.07
N ASN A 36 18.19 -2.34 -7.70
CA ASN A 36 17.99 -3.78 -7.59
C ASN A 36 18.22 -4.15 -6.13
N GLY A 37 17.16 -4.60 -5.49
CA GLY A 37 17.19 -4.96 -4.09
C GLY A 37 16.78 -6.41 -3.86
N LYS A 38 17.10 -6.92 -2.68
CA LYS A 38 16.75 -8.26 -2.23
C LYS A 38 15.83 -8.20 -1.02
N VAL A 39 14.79 -8.99 -1.01
CA VAL A 39 13.87 -9.10 0.14
C VAL A 39 14.58 -9.77 1.31
N ILE A 40 14.76 -9.05 2.41
CA ILE A 40 15.38 -9.56 3.64
C ILE A 40 14.34 -10.20 4.56
N GLU A 41 13.20 -9.54 4.72
CA GLU A 41 12.21 -9.90 5.74
C GLU A 41 10.80 -9.50 5.30
N LEU A 42 9.83 -10.33 5.65
CA LEU A 42 8.40 -10.03 5.51
C LEU A 42 7.81 -9.79 6.90
N MET A 43 7.20 -8.63 7.10
CA MET A 43 6.72 -8.18 8.39
C MET A 43 5.22 -7.88 8.39
N HIS A 44 4.57 -8.21 9.51
CA HIS A 44 3.23 -7.69 9.78
C HIS A 44 3.29 -6.27 10.35
N ASP A 45 2.58 -5.34 9.70
CA ASP A 45 2.42 -3.96 10.22
C ASP A 45 1.01 -3.75 10.78
N PRO A 46 0.85 -3.43 12.08
CA PRO A 46 -0.46 -3.18 12.68
C PRO A 46 -1.24 -2.03 12.03
N GLY A 47 -0.56 -1.07 11.43
CA GLY A 47 -1.18 0.07 10.74
C GLY A 47 -1.79 -0.24 9.39
N ARG A 48 -1.50 -1.42 8.84
CA ARG A 48 -1.89 -1.81 7.49
C ARG A 48 -2.65 -3.12 7.48
N THR A 49 -3.37 -3.37 6.39
CA THR A 49 -4.00 -4.66 6.14
C THR A 49 -3.05 -5.62 5.43
N ALA A 50 -2.16 -5.07 4.60
CA ALA A 50 -1.15 -5.79 3.85
C ALA A 50 0.13 -5.98 4.66
N PRO A 51 0.87 -7.08 4.48
CA PRO A 51 2.23 -7.22 4.97
C PRO A 51 3.17 -6.26 4.24
N ILE A 52 4.28 -5.95 4.88
CA ILE A 52 5.37 -5.15 4.29
C ILE A 52 6.62 -5.99 4.15
N ALA A 53 7.35 -5.72 3.08
CA ALA A 53 8.66 -6.30 2.80
C ALA A 53 9.75 -5.30 3.15
N LYS A 54 10.80 -5.77 3.80
CA LYS A 54 12.04 -5.05 4.02
C LYS A 54 13.02 -5.47 2.95
N ILE A 55 13.51 -4.51 2.18
CA ILE A 55 14.35 -4.74 1.02
C ILE A 55 15.68 -4.04 1.23
N SER A 56 16.78 -4.75 0.96
CA SER A 56 18.13 -4.18 0.90
C SER A 56 18.50 -3.94 -0.54
N ASP A 57 18.95 -2.75 -0.83
CA ASP A 57 19.58 -2.39 -2.10
C ASP A 57 20.94 -1.72 -1.85
N GLN A 58 21.57 -1.22 -2.92
CA GLN A 58 22.88 -0.55 -2.84
C GLN A 58 22.82 0.77 -2.05
N ASP A 59 21.66 1.44 -2.04
CA ASP A 59 21.46 2.72 -1.37
C ASP A 59 21.04 2.56 0.10
N GLY A 60 20.78 1.33 0.55
CA GLY A 60 20.41 1.02 1.93
C GLY A 60 19.19 0.13 2.05
N ILE A 61 18.46 0.26 3.17
CA ILE A 61 17.29 -0.56 3.47
C ILE A 61 16.04 0.30 3.39
N TYR A 62 15.06 -0.17 2.61
CA TYR A 62 13.74 0.45 2.54
C TYR A 62 12.62 -0.57 2.74
N THR A 63 11.42 -0.07 2.98
CA THR A 63 10.23 -0.91 3.15
C THR A 63 9.20 -0.61 2.07
N MET A 64 8.63 -1.67 1.49
CA MET A 64 7.53 -1.57 0.54
C MET A 64 6.39 -2.53 0.88
N ILE A 65 5.25 -2.38 0.22
CA ILE A 65 4.13 -3.30 0.38
C ILE A 65 4.44 -4.59 -0.36
N ALA A 66 4.30 -5.74 0.32
CA ALA A 66 4.55 -7.04 -0.28
C ALA A 66 3.49 -7.39 -1.33
N HIS A 67 3.92 -7.99 -2.44
CA HIS A 67 3.02 -8.59 -3.43
C HIS A 67 2.60 -10.00 -3.01
N ASP A 68 1.55 -10.48 -3.64
CA ASP A 68 1.06 -11.85 -3.45
C ASP A 68 2.09 -12.86 -3.98
N GLY A 69 2.48 -13.82 -3.15
CA GLY A 69 3.54 -14.78 -3.47
C GLY A 69 4.97 -14.31 -3.19
N MET A 70 5.20 -13.11 -2.61
CA MET A 70 6.53 -12.63 -2.25
C MET A 70 7.19 -13.54 -1.20
N HIS A 71 8.48 -13.84 -1.38
CA HIS A 71 9.27 -14.62 -0.43
C HIS A 71 10.60 -13.94 -0.07
N VAL A 72 11.17 -14.34 1.06
CA VAL A 72 12.49 -13.85 1.49
C VAL A 72 13.56 -14.38 0.55
N GLY A 73 14.50 -13.51 0.19
CA GLY A 73 15.54 -13.79 -0.78
C GLY A 73 15.19 -13.48 -2.23
N GLN A 74 13.94 -13.09 -2.52
CA GLN A 74 13.52 -12.67 -3.86
C GLN A 74 14.22 -11.37 -4.26
N ASP A 75 14.65 -11.30 -5.52
CA ASP A 75 15.16 -10.08 -6.11
C ASP A 75 14.01 -9.19 -6.61
N VAL A 76 14.13 -7.89 -6.38
CA VAL A 76 13.14 -6.88 -6.77
C VAL A 76 13.85 -5.74 -7.49
N ALA A 77 13.47 -5.53 -8.74
CA ALA A 77 13.98 -4.43 -9.55
C ALA A 77 13.05 -3.22 -9.52
N THR A 78 13.61 -2.03 -9.47
CA THR A 78 12.86 -0.77 -9.54
C THR A 78 13.46 0.15 -10.58
N GLY A 79 12.63 0.80 -11.40
CA GLY A 79 13.01 1.90 -12.26
C GLY A 79 12.86 1.66 -13.75
N HIS A 80 13.52 2.53 -14.53
CA HIS A 80 13.51 2.44 -15.99
C HIS A 80 14.31 1.21 -16.44
N GLY A 81 13.67 0.33 -17.20
CA GLY A 81 14.31 -0.93 -17.65
C GLY A 81 14.14 -2.10 -16.68
N ALA A 82 13.47 -1.93 -15.55
CA ALA A 82 13.07 -3.06 -14.72
C ALA A 82 12.16 -3.99 -15.54
N GLN A 83 12.49 -5.28 -15.54
CA GLN A 83 11.67 -6.29 -16.22
C GLN A 83 10.25 -6.28 -15.62
N ILE A 84 9.23 -6.45 -16.48
CA ILE A 84 7.83 -6.37 -16.07
C ILE A 84 7.40 -7.72 -15.49
N ASP A 85 7.93 -8.01 -14.31
CA ASP A 85 7.62 -9.19 -13.52
C ASP A 85 6.91 -8.82 -12.22
N VAL A 86 6.20 -9.80 -11.65
CA VAL A 86 5.46 -9.60 -10.40
C VAL A 86 6.41 -9.24 -9.26
N GLY A 87 6.16 -8.10 -8.62
CA GLY A 87 6.99 -7.55 -7.56
C GLY A 87 7.91 -6.42 -7.99
N ASN A 88 8.23 -6.33 -9.28
CA ASN A 88 9.06 -5.25 -9.80
C ASN A 88 8.28 -3.95 -9.93
N THR A 89 8.98 -2.84 -9.77
CA THR A 89 8.41 -1.49 -9.84
C THR A 89 8.91 -0.79 -11.09
N SER A 90 8.00 -0.34 -11.95
CA SER A 90 8.32 0.38 -13.17
C SER A 90 7.45 1.62 -13.35
N TYR A 91 7.75 2.44 -14.35
CA TYR A 91 6.90 3.56 -14.74
C TYR A 91 5.61 3.06 -15.40
N ILE A 92 4.47 3.66 -15.04
CA ILE A 92 3.17 3.22 -15.54
C ILE A 92 3.10 3.26 -17.06
N GLY A 93 3.75 4.24 -17.68
CA GLY A 93 3.78 4.36 -19.15
C GLY A 93 4.53 3.23 -19.87
N SER A 94 5.39 2.46 -19.18
CA SER A 94 6.13 1.33 -19.75
C SER A 94 5.50 -0.04 -19.48
N ILE A 95 4.51 -0.12 -18.59
CA ILE A 95 3.84 -1.38 -18.23
C ILE A 95 2.72 -1.66 -19.25
N PRO A 96 2.60 -2.86 -19.83
CA PRO A 96 1.56 -3.18 -20.81
C PRO A 96 0.14 -2.99 -20.30
N GLU A 97 -0.76 -2.65 -21.22
CA GLU A 97 -2.20 -2.57 -20.94
C GLU A 97 -2.73 -3.93 -20.45
N GLY A 98 -3.76 -3.90 -19.59
CA GLY A 98 -4.33 -5.10 -18.98
C GLY A 98 -3.57 -5.61 -17.74
N THR A 99 -2.34 -5.14 -17.51
CA THR A 99 -1.51 -5.59 -16.38
C THR A 99 -2.10 -5.11 -15.04
N LYS A 100 -2.07 -6.00 -14.04
CA LYS A 100 -2.41 -5.66 -12.67
C LYS A 100 -1.23 -4.95 -12.01
N ILE A 101 -1.51 -3.84 -11.35
CA ILE A 101 -0.52 -3.02 -10.66
C ILE A 101 -1.03 -2.59 -9.28
N TYR A 102 -0.12 -2.35 -8.36
CA TYR A 102 -0.45 -1.86 -7.01
C TYR A 102 0.59 -0.83 -6.53
N ASN A 103 0.38 -0.25 -5.34
CA ASN A 103 1.26 0.77 -4.74
C ASN A 103 1.58 1.92 -5.71
N ILE A 104 0.57 2.45 -6.37
CA ILE A 104 0.68 3.39 -7.48
C ILE A 104 0.90 4.80 -6.97
N GLU A 105 1.81 5.53 -7.58
CA GLU A 105 2.03 6.97 -7.33
C GLU A 105 0.88 7.80 -7.91
N MET A 106 0.53 8.88 -7.22
CA MET A 106 -0.41 9.90 -7.72
C MET A 106 0.28 10.99 -8.51
N GLN A 107 1.48 11.31 -8.08
CA GLN A 107 2.41 12.23 -8.74
C GLN A 107 3.77 11.54 -8.79
N PRO A 108 4.59 11.80 -9.82
CA PRO A 108 5.92 11.22 -9.91
C PRO A 108 6.75 11.48 -8.65
N GLY A 109 7.30 10.41 -8.05
CA GLY A 109 8.16 10.50 -6.87
C GLY A 109 7.45 10.58 -5.51
N ASP A 110 6.12 10.43 -5.43
CA ASP A 110 5.40 10.49 -4.15
C ASP A 110 5.43 9.18 -3.32
N GLY A 111 6.07 8.15 -3.84
CA GLY A 111 6.35 6.90 -3.12
C GLY A 111 5.22 5.87 -3.09
N GLY A 112 4.14 6.10 -3.82
CA GLY A 112 2.99 5.21 -3.90
C GLY A 112 1.91 5.47 -2.85
N LYS A 113 0.66 5.67 -3.33
CA LYS A 113 -0.49 6.04 -2.49
C LYS A 113 -1.76 5.26 -2.81
N ILE A 114 -1.89 4.69 -4.01
CA ILE A 114 -3.11 4.05 -4.50
C ILE A 114 -2.94 2.53 -4.52
N ALA A 115 -4.03 1.77 -4.36
CA ALA A 115 -4.08 0.30 -4.35
C ALA A 115 -3.04 -0.31 -3.39
N ARG A 116 -3.23 -0.08 -2.08
CA ARG A 116 -2.28 -0.48 -1.03
C ARG A 116 -2.87 -1.41 0.03
N ALA A 117 -4.16 -1.68 -0.03
CA ALA A 117 -4.80 -2.59 0.92
C ALA A 117 -4.63 -4.05 0.47
N ALA A 118 -4.69 -4.97 1.44
CA ALA A 118 -4.51 -6.40 1.18
C ALA A 118 -5.45 -6.92 0.09
N GLY A 119 -4.91 -7.65 -0.87
CA GLY A 119 -5.65 -8.23 -1.99
C GLY A 119 -6.05 -7.25 -3.09
N GLU A 120 -5.74 -5.96 -2.95
CA GLU A 120 -6.10 -4.97 -3.96
C GLU A 120 -5.09 -4.93 -5.11
N ALA A 121 -5.62 -4.69 -6.29
CA ALA A 121 -4.87 -4.34 -7.49
C ALA A 121 -5.69 -3.36 -8.34
N ALA A 122 -5.01 -2.50 -9.07
CA ALA A 122 -5.57 -1.69 -10.13
C ALA A 122 -5.15 -2.30 -11.48
N THR A 123 -5.81 -1.93 -12.58
CA THR A 123 -5.48 -2.44 -13.92
C THR A 123 -5.24 -1.26 -14.87
N ILE A 124 -4.20 -1.33 -15.67
CA ILE A 124 -3.95 -0.36 -16.73
C ILE A 124 -4.97 -0.63 -17.86
N ILE A 125 -5.69 0.40 -18.30
CA ILE A 125 -6.69 0.29 -19.36
C ILE A 125 -6.10 0.72 -20.70
N SER A 126 -5.47 1.89 -20.74
CA SER A 126 -4.96 2.46 -22.00
C SER A 126 -3.85 3.47 -21.72
N HIS A 127 -2.96 3.59 -22.68
CA HIS A 127 -1.92 4.60 -22.72
C HIS A 127 -2.29 5.75 -23.65
N GLY A 128 -1.78 6.93 -23.35
CA GLY A 128 -1.92 8.16 -24.12
C GLY A 128 -1.00 9.23 -23.53
N ASN A 129 -1.35 10.51 -23.67
CA ASN A 129 -0.63 11.60 -22.96
C ASN A 129 -0.56 11.35 -21.45
N ARG A 130 -1.56 10.65 -20.92
CA ARG A 130 -1.62 10.12 -19.55
C ARG A 130 -2.17 8.70 -19.60
N THR A 131 -1.66 7.85 -18.73
CA THR A 131 -2.15 6.47 -18.59
C THR A 131 -3.46 6.43 -17.80
N THR A 132 -4.47 5.76 -18.35
CA THR A 132 -5.76 5.51 -17.67
C THR A 132 -5.68 4.21 -16.89
N VAL A 133 -5.94 4.30 -15.60
CA VAL A 133 -5.89 3.16 -14.67
C VAL A 133 -7.28 2.97 -14.04
N ARG A 134 -7.77 1.74 -14.03
CA ARG A 134 -8.99 1.32 -13.31
C ARG A 134 -8.62 0.92 -11.90
N LEU A 135 -9.12 1.66 -10.93
CA LEU A 135 -8.89 1.43 -9.51
C LEU A 135 -9.69 0.23 -8.97
N PRO A 136 -9.34 -0.32 -7.78
CA PRO A 136 -10.14 -1.35 -7.10
C PRO A 136 -11.60 -0.95 -6.86
N SER A 137 -11.87 0.35 -6.72
CA SER A 137 -13.23 0.91 -6.61
C SER A 137 -14.02 0.93 -7.93
N LYS A 138 -13.44 0.39 -9.03
CA LYS A 138 -13.94 0.44 -10.41
C LYS A 138 -13.88 1.84 -11.06
N ALA A 139 -13.54 2.89 -10.30
CA ALA A 139 -13.35 4.22 -10.85
C ALA A 139 -12.10 4.27 -11.75
N GLN A 140 -12.16 5.03 -12.82
CA GLN A 140 -11.03 5.29 -13.72
C GLN A 140 -10.32 6.58 -13.32
N LYS A 141 -8.99 6.56 -13.38
CA LYS A 141 -8.16 7.73 -13.10
C LYS A 141 -7.04 7.84 -14.13
N LYS A 142 -6.84 9.06 -14.65
CA LYS A 142 -5.71 9.38 -15.52
C LYS A 142 -4.53 9.81 -14.66
N LEU A 143 -3.39 9.14 -14.84
CA LEU A 143 -2.13 9.38 -14.12
C LEU A 143 -1.04 9.74 -15.12
N ASP A 144 -0.02 10.42 -14.63
CA ASP A 144 1.16 10.75 -15.42
C ASP A 144 1.95 9.47 -15.74
N ASN A 145 2.45 9.34 -16.97
CA ASN A 145 3.21 8.18 -17.43
C ASN A 145 4.50 7.96 -16.63
N MET A 146 5.04 9.02 -16.00
CA MET A 146 6.22 8.98 -15.14
C MET A 146 5.92 8.55 -13.70
N CYS A 147 4.66 8.33 -13.33
CA CYS A 147 4.31 7.72 -12.05
C CYS A 147 4.81 6.27 -12.00
N ARG A 148 5.31 5.85 -10.85
CA ARG A 148 5.75 4.46 -10.63
C ARG A 148 4.62 3.63 -10.08
N ALA A 149 4.62 2.35 -10.41
CA ALA A 149 3.74 1.34 -9.84
C ALA A 149 4.46 -0.01 -9.76
N THR A 150 4.06 -0.84 -8.83
CA THR A 150 4.57 -2.20 -8.72
C THR A 150 3.63 -3.16 -9.44
N VAL A 151 4.18 -4.10 -10.20
CA VAL A 151 3.43 -5.10 -10.97
C VAL A 151 2.90 -6.19 -10.04
N GLY A 152 1.63 -6.59 -10.24
CA GLY A 152 0.98 -7.65 -9.48
C GLY A 152 -0.16 -7.16 -8.60
N SER A 153 -0.46 -7.90 -7.53
CA SER A 153 -1.47 -7.60 -6.52
C SER A 153 -0.87 -7.59 -5.13
N VAL A 154 -1.51 -6.86 -4.21
CA VAL A 154 -1.07 -6.77 -2.81
C VAL A 154 -1.31 -8.09 -2.09
N ALA A 155 -0.34 -8.56 -1.32
CA ALA A 155 -0.46 -9.77 -0.50
C ALA A 155 -1.58 -9.67 0.54
N GLY A 156 -2.04 -10.84 1.01
CA GLY A 156 -3.06 -10.95 2.07
C GLY A 156 -4.49 -10.80 1.56
N SER A 157 -4.77 -11.24 0.34
CA SER A 157 -6.13 -11.38 -0.20
C SER A 157 -7.03 -12.25 0.68
N GLY A 158 -8.35 -12.17 0.51
CA GLY A 158 -9.34 -12.95 1.28
C GLY A 158 -9.57 -12.46 2.72
N ARG A 159 -8.79 -11.51 3.22
CA ARG A 159 -8.97 -11.00 4.59
C ARG A 159 -10.33 -10.33 4.83
N GLY A 160 -10.88 -9.69 3.81
CA GLY A 160 -12.20 -9.04 3.88
C GLY A 160 -13.37 -10.02 3.99
N GLU A 161 -13.18 -11.25 3.54
CA GLU A 161 -14.19 -12.31 3.50
C GLU A 161 -14.37 -12.99 4.86
N LYS A 162 -13.34 -12.95 5.72
CA LYS A 162 -13.41 -13.52 7.06
C LYS A 162 -14.30 -12.68 7.97
N PRO A 163 -15.38 -13.24 8.56
CA PRO A 163 -16.25 -12.50 9.46
C PRO A 163 -15.52 -12.13 10.75
N ILE A 164 -15.88 -10.97 11.31
CA ILE A 164 -15.39 -10.53 12.60
C ILE A 164 -16.38 -10.99 13.66
N ALA A 165 -16.15 -12.16 14.23
CA ALA A 165 -17.05 -12.80 15.17
C ALA A 165 -17.12 -12.11 16.55
N LYS A 166 -16.12 -11.31 16.93
CA LYS A 166 -16.04 -10.67 18.25
C LYS A 166 -15.94 -9.15 18.16
N ALA A 167 -16.75 -8.43 18.94
CA ALA A 167 -16.71 -6.98 19.05
C ALA A 167 -15.31 -6.44 19.44
N GLY A 168 -14.60 -7.15 20.32
CA GLY A 168 -13.22 -6.80 20.72
C GLY A 168 -12.24 -6.78 19.55
N LYS A 169 -12.31 -7.76 18.62
CA LYS A 169 -11.48 -7.75 17.41
C LYS A 169 -11.77 -6.54 16.53
N ASN A 170 -13.05 -6.15 16.39
CA ASN A 170 -13.41 -4.96 15.63
C ASN A 170 -12.93 -3.68 16.31
N PHE A 171 -13.00 -3.61 17.64
CA PHE A 171 -12.46 -2.49 18.43
C PHE A 171 -10.96 -2.29 18.16
N TYR A 172 -10.15 -3.31 18.29
CA TYR A 172 -8.70 -3.23 18.06
C TYR A 172 -8.36 -2.93 16.59
N ARG A 173 -9.09 -3.50 15.64
CA ARG A 173 -8.92 -3.21 14.20
C ARG A 173 -9.21 -1.74 13.86
N THR A 174 -10.21 -1.14 14.48
CA THR A 174 -10.55 0.26 14.26
C THR A 174 -9.62 1.21 15.03
N ARG A 175 -9.07 0.76 16.18
CA ARG A 175 -8.11 1.53 16.97
C ARG A 175 -6.74 1.65 16.29
N SER A 176 -6.32 0.67 15.51
CA SER A 176 -5.08 0.77 14.70
C SER A 176 -5.16 1.85 13.62
N ARG A 177 -6.37 2.32 13.32
CA ARG A 177 -6.66 3.46 12.46
C ARG A 177 -7.24 4.58 13.33
N PRO A 178 -7.14 5.86 12.97
CA PRO A 178 -7.73 6.96 13.74
C PRO A 178 -9.28 6.97 13.63
N LYS A 179 -9.90 5.81 13.85
CA LYS A 179 -11.35 5.63 13.84
C LYS A 179 -11.82 5.17 15.21
N VAL A 180 -12.84 5.84 15.73
CA VAL A 180 -13.49 5.44 16.98
C VAL A 180 -14.63 4.48 16.68
N TRP A 181 -14.62 3.35 17.35
CA TRP A 181 -15.69 2.38 17.34
C TRP A 181 -15.92 1.85 18.77
N PRO A 182 -17.14 1.59 19.23
CA PRO A 182 -18.41 1.89 18.56
C PRO A 182 -18.63 3.41 18.41
N LYS A 183 -19.34 3.79 17.33
CA LYS A 183 -19.81 5.16 17.17
C LYS A 183 -20.91 5.39 18.20
N VAL A 184 -20.62 6.12 19.23
CA VAL A 184 -21.62 6.59 20.19
C VAL A 184 -22.15 7.90 19.66
N ARG A 185 -23.45 7.93 19.38
CA ARG A 185 -24.20 9.15 19.10
C ARG A 185 -24.33 10.00 20.36
#